data_8e4f7f379cd22f2a86f052db60474fc4
#
_entry.id   8e4f7f379cd22f2a86f052db60474fc4
#
_cell.length_a   1.000
_cell.length_b   1.000
_cell.length_c   1.000
_cell.angle_alpha   90.00
_cell.angle_beta   90.00
_cell.angle_gamma   90.00
#
_symmetry.space_group_name_H-M   'P 1'
#
loop_
_entity.id
_entity.type
_entity.pdbx_description
1 polymer ?
#
loop_
_entity_poly.entity_id
_entity_poly.type
_entity_poly.pdbx_seq_one_letter_code
_entity_poly.pdbx_strand_id
1 'polypeptide(L)'
;MTRDDWRKYCCEFIGTFSLVFFAAGAVVVDGLMEAQASNGLGMIGAGLISGLVITVVIYAFGHISGAHVNPALSVAACLIGHFPRRLLPGYVVAQMSGSALAGMCLLWALGDFNNMGANLPNIELGVSPLTALLIELFLSFLLMWVVAGVGLDKRAHGPFAGVAVGAVVGIEVMLFGAVAGAAMNPARAFGPYIAMGDFSFYWIYVAGPFVGMALGGFAWRFTHALGEREK
;
A
#
# COMPACT_ATOMS: atom_id res chain seq x y z
N MET A 1 2.52 23.59 -12.97
CA MET A 1 2.76 22.16 -13.23
C MET A 1 3.60 22.02 -14.48
N THR A 2 4.70 21.29 -14.41
CA THR A 2 5.58 21.01 -15.54
C THR A 2 5.17 19.71 -16.24
N ARG A 3 5.71 19.46 -17.46
CA ARG A 3 5.52 18.18 -18.16
C ARG A 3 6.03 16.99 -17.32
N ASP A 4 7.10 17.20 -16.53
CA ASP A 4 7.65 16.18 -15.65
C ASP A 4 6.73 15.88 -14.45
N ASP A 5 6.04 16.89 -13.90
CA ASP A 5 5.06 16.66 -12.85
C ASP A 5 3.92 15.75 -13.34
N TRP A 6 3.41 15.98 -14.56
CA TRP A 6 2.37 15.13 -15.16
C TRP A 6 2.82 13.69 -15.39
N ARG A 7 4.07 13.48 -15.83
CA ARG A 7 4.62 12.12 -15.98
C ARG A 7 4.63 11.37 -14.64
N LYS A 8 5.01 12.05 -13.56
CA LYS A 8 5.00 11.48 -12.21
C LYS A 8 3.57 11.11 -11.78
N TYR A 9 2.62 12.00 -11.97
CA TYR A 9 1.21 11.71 -11.63
C TYR A 9 0.64 10.54 -12.44
N CYS A 10 0.97 10.44 -13.72
CA CYS A 10 0.57 9.27 -14.54
C CYS A 10 1.18 7.97 -14.00
N CYS A 11 2.47 7.96 -13.59
CA CYS A 11 3.10 6.79 -12.98
C CYS A 11 2.43 6.39 -11.66
N GLU A 12 2.10 7.37 -10.81
CA GLU A 12 1.39 7.12 -9.55
C GLU A 12 -0.03 6.58 -9.78
N PHE A 13 -0.75 7.10 -10.76
CA PHE A 13 -2.07 6.61 -11.15
C PHE A 13 -2.00 5.16 -11.63
N ILE A 14 -1.15 4.87 -12.64
CA ILE A 14 -1.01 3.53 -13.22
C ILE A 14 -0.48 2.55 -12.16
N GLY A 15 0.51 2.95 -11.38
CA GLY A 15 1.08 2.13 -10.32
C GLY A 15 0.06 1.77 -9.24
N THR A 16 -0.75 2.74 -8.80
CA THR A 16 -1.79 2.48 -7.79
C THR A 16 -2.94 1.67 -8.38
N PHE A 17 -3.35 1.95 -9.62
CA PHE A 17 -4.30 1.10 -10.33
C PHE A 17 -3.82 -0.35 -10.35
N SER A 18 -2.58 -0.58 -10.78
CA SER A 18 -2.00 -1.94 -10.84
C SER A 18 -1.95 -2.60 -9.46
N LEU A 19 -1.48 -1.87 -8.45
CA LEU A 19 -1.44 -2.38 -7.08
C LEU A 19 -2.82 -2.87 -6.63
N VAL A 20 -3.85 -2.02 -6.74
CA VAL A 20 -5.19 -2.34 -6.26
C VAL A 20 -5.83 -3.45 -7.11
N PHE A 21 -5.69 -3.37 -8.43
CA PHE A 21 -6.26 -4.36 -9.34
C PHE A 21 -5.73 -5.76 -9.07
N PHE A 22 -4.43 -5.93 -8.85
CA PHE A 22 -3.86 -7.24 -8.58
C PHE A 22 -4.00 -7.67 -7.12
N ALA A 23 -3.73 -6.78 -6.15
CA ALA A 23 -3.77 -7.15 -4.74
C ALA A 23 -5.21 -7.40 -4.23
N ALA A 24 -6.16 -6.53 -4.56
CA ALA A 24 -7.57 -6.77 -4.23
C ALA A 24 -8.17 -7.85 -5.14
N GLY A 25 -7.80 -7.85 -6.43
CA GLY A 25 -8.23 -8.87 -7.39
C GLY A 25 -7.87 -10.28 -6.97
N ALA A 26 -6.72 -10.50 -6.35
CA ALA A 26 -6.35 -11.80 -5.81
C ALA A 26 -7.36 -12.30 -4.76
N VAL A 27 -7.83 -11.41 -3.87
CA VAL A 27 -8.83 -11.73 -2.84
C VAL A 27 -10.22 -11.95 -3.46
N VAL A 28 -10.59 -11.16 -4.48
CA VAL A 28 -11.86 -11.35 -5.22
C VAL A 28 -11.86 -12.69 -5.95
N VAL A 29 -10.77 -13.03 -6.63
CA VAL A 29 -10.61 -14.33 -7.32
C VAL A 29 -10.64 -15.48 -6.34
N ASP A 30 -10.03 -15.33 -5.16
CA ASP A 30 -10.08 -16.34 -4.10
C ASP A 30 -11.54 -16.64 -3.71
N GLY A 31 -12.34 -15.61 -3.41
CA GLY A 31 -13.76 -15.77 -3.11
C GLY A 31 -14.59 -16.31 -4.26
N LEU A 32 -14.26 -15.95 -5.51
CA LEU A 32 -14.91 -16.51 -6.70
C LEU A 32 -14.63 -18.02 -6.84
N MET A 33 -13.41 -18.47 -6.59
CA MET A 33 -13.02 -19.88 -6.64
C MET A 33 -13.68 -20.68 -5.52
N GLU A 34 -13.73 -20.14 -4.30
CA GLU A 34 -14.43 -20.75 -3.17
C GLU A 34 -15.93 -20.92 -3.46
N ALA A 35 -16.58 -19.92 -4.07
CA ALA A 35 -17.98 -20.01 -4.48
C ALA A 35 -18.24 -21.12 -5.52
N GLN A 36 -17.22 -21.55 -6.26
CA GLN A 36 -17.27 -22.66 -7.22
C GLN A 36 -16.77 -23.98 -6.63
N ALA A 37 -16.62 -24.08 -5.31
CA ALA A 37 -16.06 -25.24 -4.61
C ALA A 37 -14.66 -25.65 -5.11
N SER A 38 -13.89 -24.68 -5.59
CA SER A 38 -12.50 -24.84 -6.03
C SER A 38 -11.53 -24.30 -4.97
N ASN A 39 -10.32 -24.84 -4.94
CA ASN A 39 -9.27 -24.29 -4.07
C ASN A 39 -8.89 -22.88 -4.55
N GLY A 40 -8.96 -21.90 -3.63
CA GLY A 40 -8.56 -20.53 -3.88
C GLY A 40 -7.04 -20.33 -3.75
N LEU A 41 -6.63 -19.07 -3.84
CA LEU A 41 -5.22 -18.65 -3.70
C LEU A 41 -4.79 -18.58 -2.23
N GLY A 42 -5.74 -18.36 -1.33
CA GLY A 42 -5.50 -18.12 0.09
C GLY A 42 -4.65 -16.89 0.39
N MET A 43 -4.42 -16.62 1.67
CA MET A 43 -3.61 -15.47 2.09
C MET A 43 -2.16 -15.53 1.62
N ILE A 44 -1.60 -16.72 1.42
CA ILE A 44 -0.23 -16.86 0.88
C ILE A 44 -0.20 -16.36 -0.57
N GLY A 45 -1.15 -16.77 -1.40
CA GLY A 45 -1.24 -16.28 -2.77
C GLY A 45 -1.53 -14.79 -2.86
N ALA A 46 -2.47 -14.28 -2.06
CA ALA A 46 -2.79 -12.86 -2.01
C ALA A 46 -1.57 -12.01 -1.57
N GLY A 47 -0.81 -12.48 -0.58
CA GLY A 47 0.41 -11.81 -0.12
C GLY A 47 1.52 -11.83 -1.17
N LEU A 48 1.75 -12.97 -1.83
CA LEU A 48 2.73 -13.07 -2.92
C LEU A 48 2.38 -12.11 -4.06
N ILE A 49 1.13 -12.07 -4.51
CA ILE A 49 0.68 -11.16 -5.57
C ILE A 49 0.86 -9.71 -5.15
N SER A 50 0.48 -9.36 -3.91
CA SER A 50 0.64 -8.00 -3.37
C SER A 50 2.11 -7.56 -3.34
N GLY A 51 3.01 -8.43 -2.88
CA GLY A 51 4.44 -8.15 -2.85
C GLY A 51 5.06 -8.05 -4.25
N LEU A 52 4.69 -8.97 -5.15
CA LEU A 52 5.20 -8.98 -6.53
C LEU A 52 4.75 -7.77 -7.33
N VAL A 53 3.48 -7.33 -7.22
CA VAL A 53 3.00 -6.14 -7.92
C VAL A 53 3.71 -4.87 -7.44
N ILE A 54 3.96 -4.73 -6.13
CA ILE A 54 4.76 -3.62 -5.61
C ILE A 54 6.19 -3.66 -6.17
N THR A 55 6.82 -4.83 -6.21
CA THR A 55 8.14 -5.01 -6.80
C THR A 55 8.16 -4.52 -8.25
N VAL A 56 7.21 -4.99 -9.06
CA VAL A 56 7.09 -4.63 -10.49
C VAL A 56 6.86 -3.12 -10.65
N VAL A 57 5.97 -2.53 -9.87
CA VAL A 57 5.66 -1.09 -9.91
C VAL A 57 6.88 -0.24 -9.54
N ILE A 58 7.66 -0.66 -8.53
CA ILE A 58 8.89 0.05 -8.14
C ILE A 58 9.93 0.00 -9.26
N TYR A 59 10.16 -1.14 -9.89
CA TYR A 59 11.09 -1.24 -11.01
C TYR A 59 10.62 -0.48 -12.26
N ALA A 60 9.31 -0.49 -12.53
CA ALA A 60 8.76 0.20 -13.70
C ALA A 60 8.76 1.74 -13.54
N PHE A 61 8.45 2.27 -12.35
CA PHE A 61 8.15 3.68 -12.15
C PHE A 61 9.01 4.38 -11.09
N GLY A 62 9.77 3.65 -10.28
CA GLY A 62 10.55 4.21 -9.17
C GLY A 62 11.52 5.30 -9.62
N HIS A 63 12.18 5.12 -10.75
CA HIS A 63 13.11 6.09 -11.34
C HIS A 63 12.42 7.36 -11.92
N ILE A 64 11.08 7.36 -12.06
CA ILE A 64 10.30 8.49 -12.58
C ILE A 64 9.57 9.23 -11.47
N SER A 65 8.73 8.53 -10.70
CA SER A 65 7.87 9.12 -9.66
C SER A 65 8.32 8.81 -8.24
N GLY A 66 9.22 7.85 -8.06
CA GLY A 66 9.51 7.23 -6.76
C GLY A 66 8.60 6.05 -6.45
N ALA A 67 7.57 5.81 -7.27
CA ALA A 67 6.58 4.73 -7.12
C ALA A 67 6.02 4.67 -5.68
N HIS A 68 5.56 5.81 -5.19
CA HIS A 68 4.97 5.87 -3.85
C HIS A 68 3.70 5.04 -3.75
N VAL A 69 2.81 5.16 -4.73
CA VAL A 69 1.51 4.49 -4.87
C VAL A 69 0.71 4.38 -3.56
N ASN A 70 0.98 5.32 -2.64
CA ASN A 70 0.47 5.32 -1.27
C ASN A 70 0.45 6.75 -0.71
N PRO A 71 -0.72 7.31 -0.37
CA PRO A 71 -0.84 8.64 0.22
C PRO A 71 -0.10 8.80 1.55
N ALA A 72 -0.16 7.78 2.43
CA ALA A 72 0.49 7.83 3.73
C ALA A 72 2.02 7.86 3.59
N LEU A 73 2.59 7.06 2.67
CA LEU A 73 4.01 7.08 2.34
C LEU A 73 4.42 8.45 1.76
N SER A 74 3.61 9.00 0.85
CA SER A 74 3.89 10.31 0.24
C SER A 74 3.94 11.44 1.27
N VAL A 75 3.02 11.41 2.24
CA VAL A 75 3.00 12.35 3.37
C VAL A 75 4.21 12.13 4.29
N ALA A 76 4.50 10.88 4.67
CA ALA A 76 5.65 10.57 5.52
C ALA A 76 6.98 11.02 4.89
N ALA A 77 7.17 10.76 3.58
CA ALA A 77 8.34 11.23 2.83
C ALA A 77 8.46 12.76 2.82
N CYS A 78 7.32 13.49 2.73
CA CYS A 78 7.29 14.94 2.90
C CYS A 78 7.72 15.39 4.31
N LEU A 79 7.22 14.71 5.34
CA LEU A 79 7.50 15.07 6.74
C LEU A 79 8.97 14.89 7.09
N ILE A 80 9.62 13.85 6.56
CA ILE A 80 11.06 13.63 6.75
C ILE A 80 11.96 14.37 5.76
N GLY A 81 11.38 15.19 4.86
CA GLY A 81 12.13 16.08 3.96
C GLY A 81 12.66 15.42 2.68
N HIS A 82 12.17 14.21 2.31
CA HIS A 82 12.62 13.47 1.13
C HIS A 82 11.66 13.55 -0.06
N PHE A 83 10.55 14.28 0.07
CA PHE A 83 9.61 14.50 -1.02
C PHE A 83 9.11 15.94 -1.07
N PRO A 84 9.03 16.60 -2.26
CA PRO A 84 8.65 17.99 -2.36
C PRO A 84 7.14 18.20 -2.14
N ARG A 85 6.79 19.02 -1.14
CA ARG A 85 5.39 19.30 -0.72
C ARG A 85 4.48 19.73 -1.87
N ARG A 86 5.02 20.45 -2.87
CA ARG A 86 4.25 20.93 -4.02
C ARG A 86 3.63 19.81 -4.88
N LEU A 87 4.25 18.62 -4.89
CA LEU A 87 3.77 17.46 -5.66
C LEU A 87 2.74 16.64 -4.91
N LEU A 88 2.68 16.75 -3.59
CA LEU A 88 1.85 15.91 -2.73
C LEU A 88 0.36 15.89 -3.13
N PRO A 89 -0.32 17.03 -3.39
CA PRO A 89 -1.73 17.00 -3.77
C PRO A 89 -1.98 16.20 -5.06
N GLY A 90 -1.10 16.38 -6.07
CA GLY A 90 -1.21 15.64 -7.34
C GLY A 90 -0.98 14.15 -7.18
N TYR A 91 -0.05 13.74 -6.30
CA TYR A 91 0.17 12.32 -5.96
C TYR A 91 -1.07 11.72 -5.32
N VAL A 92 -1.62 12.36 -4.29
CA VAL A 92 -2.82 11.86 -3.60
C VAL A 92 -3.99 11.70 -4.57
N VAL A 93 -4.25 12.71 -5.42
CA VAL A 93 -5.32 12.63 -6.43
C VAL A 93 -5.07 11.49 -7.42
N ALA A 94 -3.85 11.36 -7.95
CA ALA A 94 -3.50 10.29 -8.88
C ALA A 94 -3.65 8.90 -8.25
N GLN A 95 -3.16 8.72 -7.03
CA GLN A 95 -3.24 7.47 -6.28
C GLN A 95 -4.69 7.08 -5.97
N MET A 96 -5.49 8.01 -5.46
CA MET A 96 -6.90 7.74 -5.11
C MET A 96 -7.75 7.45 -6.36
N SER A 97 -7.55 8.19 -7.45
CA SER A 97 -8.28 7.96 -8.71
C SER A 97 -7.88 6.64 -9.39
N GLY A 98 -6.59 6.28 -9.37
CA GLY A 98 -6.12 4.98 -9.85
C GLY A 98 -6.73 3.82 -9.07
N SER A 99 -6.78 3.95 -7.74
CA SER A 99 -7.42 3.00 -6.84
C SER A 99 -8.93 2.84 -7.14
N ALA A 100 -9.65 3.96 -7.20
CA ALA A 100 -11.10 3.95 -7.49
C ALA A 100 -11.41 3.24 -8.82
N LEU A 101 -10.65 3.57 -9.87
CA LEU A 101 -10.83 2.92 -11.17
C LEU A 101 -10.56 1.41 -11.09
N ALA A 102 -9.52 0.98 -10.35
CA ALA A 102 -9.20 -0.45 -10.19
C ALA A 102 -10.33 -1.21 -9.48
N GLY A 103 -10.90 -0.66 -8.39
CA GLY A 103 -12.04 -1.28 -7.70
C GLY A 103 -13.25 -1.43 -8.61
N MET A 104 -13.59 -0.39 -9.37
CA MET A 104 -14.70 -0.44 -10.34
C MET A 104 -14.46 -1.42 -11.48
N CYS A 105 -13.21 -1.51 -11.98
CA CYS A 105 -12.86 -2.50 -13.00
C CYS A 105 -12.97 -3.94 -12.47
N LEU A 106 -12.57 -4.21 -11.23
CA LEU A 106 -12.72 -5.52 -10.59
C LEU A 106 -14.20 -5.89 -10.46
N LEU A 107 -15.04 -4.97 -9.96
CA LEU A 107 -16.48 -5.19 -9.83
C LEU A 107 -17.13 -5.52 -11.18
N TRP A 108 -16.77 -4.76 -12.21
CA TRP A 108 -17.28 -4.99 -13.58
C TRP A 108 -16.82 -6.32 -14.16
N ALA A 109 -15.53 -6.69 -13.96
CA ALA A 109 -14.94 -7.86 -14.61
C ALA A 109 -15.23 -9.17 -13.90
N LEU A 110 -15.27 -9.18 -12.56
CA LEU A 110 -15.34 -10.39 -11.73
C LEU A 110 -16.64 -10.49 -10.93
N GLY A 111 -17.37 -9.40 -10.73
CA GLY A 111 -18.53 -9.35 -9.84
C GLY A 111 -18.14 -9.12 -8.37
N ASP A 112 -19.16 -9.10 -7.50
CA ASP A 112 -19.00 -8.86 -6.06
C ASP A 112 -18.72 -10.19 -5.32
N PHE A 113 -17.46 -10.45 -5.06
CA PHE A 113 -16.99 -11.58 -4.27
C PHE A 113 -16.04 -11.10 -3.18
N ASN A 114 -16.10 -11.74 -2.02
CA ASN A 114 -15.21 -11.55 -0.89
C ASN A 114 -15.01 -10.06 -0.53
N ASN A 115 -16.14 -9.33 -0.38
CA ASN A 115 -16.17 -7.89 -0.08
C ASN A 115 -15.27 -7.05 -1.01
N MET A 116 -15.21 -7.40 -2.29
CA MET A 116 -14.35 -6.74 -3.30
C MET A 116 -12.86 -6.70 -2.93
N GLY A 117 -12.39 -7.58 -2.07
CA GLY A 117 -11.02 -7.58 -1.56
C GLY A 117 -10.71 -6.40 -0.64
N ALA A 118 -11.72 -5.84 0.01
CA ALA A 118 -11.57 -4.76 0.98
C ALA A 118 -10.77 -5.23 2.21
N ASN A 119 -9.95 -4.32 2.73
CA ASN A 119 -9.28 -4.54 3.99
C ASN A 119 -10.30 -4.34 5.11
N LEU A 120 -10.54 -5.36 5.91
CA LEU A 120 -11.53 -5.36 6.98
C LEU A 120 -10.94 -5.97 8.26
N PRO A 121 -11.33 -5.47 9.45
CA PRO A 121 -11.03 -6.18 10.69
C PRO A 121 -11.83 -7.47 10.73
N ASN A 122 -11.22 -8.58 11.10
CA ASN A 122 -11.89 -9.87 11.21
C ASN A 122 -12.65 -9.95 12.55
N ILE A 123 -13.88 -9.44 12.56
CA ILE A 123 -14.74 -9.40 13.75
C ILE A 123 -15.09 -10.81 14.22
N GLU A 124 -15.20 -11.79 13.30
CA GLU A 124 -15.51 -13.17 13.64
C GLU A 124 -14.38 -13.84 14.43
N LEU A 125 -13.12 -13.46 14.18
CA LEU A 125 -11.97 -13.85 15.01
C LEU A 125 -11.82 -13.01 16.29
N GLY A 126 -12.78 -12.13 16.61
CA GLY A 126 -12.75 -11.25 17.78
C GLY A 126 -11.80 -10.05 17.64
N VAL A 127 -11.36 -9.71 16.44
CA VAL A 127 -10.48 -8.55 16.21
C VAL A 127 -11.31 -7.26 16.28
N SER A 128 -11.08 -6.48 17.33
CA SER A 128 -11.76 -5.20 17.48
C SER A 128 -11.23 -4.16 16.45
N PRO A 129 -12.02 -3.13 16.11
CA PRO A 129 -11.55 -2.02 15.27
C PRO A 129 -10.28 -1.34 15.82
N LEU A 130 -10.14 -1.24 17.15
CA LEU A 130 -8.92 -0.70 17.78
C LEU A 130 -7.74 -1.64 17.58
N THR A 131 -7.92 -2.95 17.72
CA THR A 131 -6.87 -3.93 17.45
C THR A 131 -6.40 -3.85 16.01
N ALA A 132 -7.33 -3.78 15.04
CA ALA A 132 -7.00 -3.62 13.63
C ALA A 132 -6.24 -2.32 13.35
N LEU A 133 -6.66 -1.20 13.97
CA LEU A 133 -5.96 0.08 13.88
C LEU A 133 -4.50 -0.01 14.37
N LEU A 134 -4.28 -0.65 15.52
CA LEU A 134 -2.93 -0.80 16.07
C LEU A 134 -2.05 -1.72 15.21
N ILE A 135 -2.62 -2.77 14.62
CA ILE A 135 -1.92 -3.62 13.66
C ILE A 135 -1.56 -2.81 12.41
N GLU A 136 -2.50 -2.10 11.80
CA GLU A 136 -2.24 -1.25 10.61
C GLU A 136 -1.17 -0.20 10.87
N LEU A 137 -1.18 0.42 12.07
CA LEU A 137 -0.15 1.37 12.49
C LEU A 137 1.22 0.69 12.53
N PHE A 138 1.32 -0.48 13.15
CA PHE A 138 2.59 -1.21 13.29
C PHE A 138 3.13 -1.69 11.94
N LEU A 139 2.30 -2.27 11.08
CA LEU A 139 2.69 -2.69 9.73
C LEU A 139 3.16 -1.50 8.90
N SER A 140 2.41 -0.40 8.92
CA SER A 140 2.78 0.82 8.20
C SER A 140 4.08 1.45 8.73
N PHE A 141 4.34 1.35 10.03
CA PHE A 141 5.62 1.76 10.62
C PHE A 141 6.78 0.93 10.04
N LEU A 142 6.65 -0.40 10.02
CA LEU A 142 7.68 -1.29 9.48
C LEU A 142 7.89 -1.07 7.98
N LEU A 143 6.80 -0.96 7.22
CA LEU A 143 6.87 -0.68 5.79
C LEU A 143 7.63 0.62 5.51
N MET A 144 7.30 1.72 6.21
CA MET A 144 8.01 2.99 6.01
C MET A 144 9.48 2.92 6.40
N TRP A 145 9.82 2.18 7.47
CA TRP A 145 11.21 1.96 7.88
C TRP A 145 12.01 1.25 6.78
N VAL A 146 11.44 0.19 6.19
CA VAL A 146 12.09 -0.52 5.08
C VAL A 146 12.22 0.38 3.86
N VAL A 147 11.13 1.07 3.45
CA VAL A 147 11.15 2.01 2.31
C VAL A 147 12.22 3.08 2.49
N ALA A 148 12.29 3.68 3.67
CA ALA A 148 13.29 4.71 3.96
C ALA A 148 14.72 4.15 3.95
N GLY A 149 14.90 2.95 4.53
CA GLY A 149 16.22 2.30 4.58
C GLY A 149 16.77 1.90 3.22
N VAL A 150 15.95 1.34 2.32
CA VAL A 150 16.44 0.84 1.02
C VAL A 150 16.19 1.80 -0.14
N GLY A 151 15.21 2.70 -0.02
CA GLY A 151 14.81 3.61 -1.10
C GLY A 151 15.31 5.04 -0.95
N LEU A 152 15.44 5.54 0.29
CA LEU A 152 15.84 6.93 0.57
C LEU A 152 17.28 7.05 1.04
N ASP A 153 17.83 6.02 1.69
CA ASP A 153 19.22 6.02 2.14
C ASP A 153 20.16 5.69 0.97
N LYS A 154 20.94 6.68 0.54
CA LYS A 154 21.90 6.51 -0.57
C LYS A 154 22.96 5.45 -0.30
N ARG A 155 23.24 5.11 0.97
CA ARG A 155 24.23 4.09 1.37
C ARG A 155 23.74 2.67 1.10
N ALA A 156 22.41 2.47 1.20
CA ALA A 156 21.73 1.19 0.99
C ALA A 156 21.04 1.12 -0.39
N HIS A 157 21.05 2.23 -1.17
CA HIS A 157 20.37 2.29 -2.46
C HIS A 157 21.01 1.32 -3.45
N GLY A 158 20.24 0.34 -3.90
CA GLY A 158 20.74 -0.71 -4.78
C GLY A 158 19.63 -1.34 -5.61
N PRO A 159 20.01 -2.26 -6.55
CA PRO A 159 19.07 -2.87 -7.49
C PRO A 159 17.97 -3.72 -6.81
N PHE A 160 18.14 -4.09 -5.54
CA PHE A 160 17.20 -4.93 -4.81
C PHE A 160 16.18 -4.17 -3.95
N ALA A 161 16.18 -2.83 -3.96
CA ALA A 161 15.25 -2.02 -3.17
C ALA A 161 13.77 -2.40 -3.43
N GLY A 162 13.38 -2.59 -4.69
CA GLY A 162 12.03 -3.00 -5.05
C GLY A 162 11.65 -4.38 -4.49
N VAL A 163 12.59 -5.32 -4.47
CA VAL A 163 12.37 -6.66 -3.90
C VAL A 163 12.19 -6.58 -2.38
N ALA A 164 12.98 -5.78 -1.68
CA ALA A 164 12.88 -5.62 -0.22
C ALA A 164 11.52 -5.01 0.18
N VAL A 165 11.09 -3.96 -0.53
CA VAL A 165 9.77 -3.33 -0.28
C VAL A 165 8.62 -4.28 -0.64
N GLY A 166 8.69 -4.99 -1.76
CA GLY A 166 7.69 -5.99 -2.11
C GLY A 166 7.63 -7.15 -1.11
N ALA A 167 8.80 -7.60 -0.62
CA ALA A 167 8.86 -8.69 0.36
C ALA A 167 8.20 -8.31 1.68
N VAL A 168 8.44 -7.11 2.23
CA VAL A 168 7.78 -6.69 3.47
C VAL A 168 6.26 -6.59 3.28
N VAL A 169 5.78 -6.01 2.18
CA VAL A 169 4.34 -5.97 1.88
C VAL A 169 3.76 -7.39 1.78
N GLY A 170 4.44 -8.30 1.08
CA GLY A 170 4.00 -9.69 0.94
C GLY A 170 3.89 -10.40 2.29
N ILE A 171 4.92 -10.31 3.13
CA ILE A 171 4.95 -10.90 4.48
C ILE A 171 3.81 -10.36 5.36
N GLU A 172 3.61 -9.05 5.35
CA GLU A 172 2.58 -8.39 6.15
C GLU A 172 1.17 -8.83 5.74
N VAL A 173 0.90 -8.94 4.42
CA VAL A 173 -0.38 -9.44 3.91
C VAL A 173 -0.57 -10.92 4.23
N MET A 174 0.45 -11.76 4.07
CA MET A 174 0.37 -13.20 4.39
C MET A 174 -0.01 -13.45 5.85
N LEU A 175 0.55 -12.65 6.78
CA LEU A 175 0.35 -12.86 8.21
C LEU A 175 -0.90 -12.15 8.75
N PHE A 176 -1.16 -10.93 8.33
CA PHE A 176 -2.18 -10.08 8.94
C PHE A 176 -3.36 -9.76 8.02
N GLY A 177 -3.31 -10.19 6.75
CA GLY A 177 -4.40 -9.96 5.80
C GLY A 177 -5.74 -10.51 6.29
N ALA A 178 -5.76 -11.75 6.76
CA ALA A 178 -6.97 -12.39 7.31
C ALA A 178 -7.35 -11.89 8.72
N VAL A 179 -6.48 -11.14 9.40
CA VAL A 179 -6.71 -10.66 10.77
C VAL A 179 -7.20 -9.22 10.78
N ALA A 180 -6.45 -8.32 10.13
CA ALA A 180 -6.69 -6.88 10.20
C ALA A 180 -6.77 -6.21 8.82
N GLY A 181 -6.69 -6.99 7.74
CA GLY A 181 -6.72 -6.45 6.39
C GLY A 181 -5.34 -6.19 5.79
N ALA A 182 -4.36 -5.75 6.58
CA ALA A 182 -2.99 -5.43 6.15
C ALA A 182 -2.95 -4.53 4.90
N ALA A 183 -3.60 -3.37 4.99
CA ALA A 183 -3.62 -2.41 3.88
C ALA A 183 -2.34 -1.58 3.80
N MET A 184 -1.89 -1.04 4.92
CA MET A 184 -0.74 -0.13 5.06
C MET A 184 -0.79 1.09 4.13
N ASN A 185 -1.93 1.28 3.45
CA ASN A 185 -2.05 2.20 2.31
C ASN A 185 -3.51 2.64 2.15
N PRO A 186 -3.84 3.92 2.40
CA PRO A 186 -5.19 4.42 2.22
C PRO A 186 -5.74 4.23 0.80
N ALA A 187 -4.89 4.37 -0.23
CA ALA A 187 -5.32 4.16 -1.61
C ALA A 187 -5.53 2.66 -1.93
N ARG A 188 -4.72 1.74 -1.35
CA ARG A 188 -4.96 0.30 -1.54
C ARG A 188 -6.34 -0.10 -1.00
N ALA A 189 -6.77 0.48 0.10
CA ALA A 189 -8.08 0.22 0.68
C ALA A 189 -9.21 0.91 -0.11
N PHE A 190 -9.02 2.12 -0.60
CA PHE A 190 -10.07 3.00 -1.13
C PHE A 190 -10.90 2.40 -2.29
N GLY A 191 -10.24 1.83 -3.31
CA GLY A 191 -10.91 1.27 -4.48
C GLY A 191 -11.88 0.12 -4.14
N PRO A 192 -11.44 -0.89 -3.37
CA PRO A 192 -12.32 -1.92 -2.85
C PRO A 192 -13.51 -1.38 -2.03
N TYR A 193 -13.29 -0.37 -1.18
CA TYR A 193 -14.37 0.27 -0.42
C TYR A 193 -15.39 0.99 -1.31
N ILE A 194 -14.95 1.64 -2.40
CA ILE A 194 -15.86 2.20 -3.41
C ILE A 194 -16.68 1.09 -4.08
N ALA A 195 -16.04 0.00 -4.47
CA ALA A 195 -16.70 -1.11 -5.16
C ALA A 195 -17.69 -1.86 -4.26
N MET A 196 -17.33 -2.05 -2.98
CA MET A 196 -18.17 -2.66 -1.96
C MET A 196 -19.33 -1.76 -1.53
N GLY A 197 -19.15 -0.43 -1.57
CA GLY A 197 -20.18 0.56 -1.18
C GLY A 197 -20.36 0.77 0.33
N ASP A 198 -19.50 0.18 1.18
CA ASP A 198 -19.53 0.35 2.64
C ASP A 198 -18.19 0.90 3.15
N PHE A 199 -18.21 2.03 3.84
CA PHE A 199 -17.04 2.74 4.38
C PHE A 199 -16.89 2.65 5.90
N SER A 200 -17.65 1.78 6.57
CA SER A 200 -17.73 1.69 8.03
C SER A 200 -16.38 1.55 8.72
N PHE A 201 -15.45 0.80 8.13
CA PHE A 201 -14.10 0.58 8.68
C PHE A 201 -12.99 1.30 7.93
N TYR A 202 -13.27 2.06 6.87
CA TYR A 202 -12.24 2.70 6.05
C TYR A 202 -11.31 3.63 6.86
N TRP A 203 -11.82 4.28 7.90
CA TRP A 203 -11.05 5.16 8.76
C TRP A 203 -9.83 4.47 9.40
N ILE A 204 -9.89 3.15 9.67
CA ILE A 204 -8.78 2.35 10.20
C ILE A 204 -7.60 2.39 9.23
N TYR A 205 -7.88 2.18 7.94
CA TYR A 205 -6.91 2.11 6.83
C TYR A 205 -6.49 3.49 6.32
N VAL A 206 -6.99 4.53 6.94
CA VAL A 206 -6.50 5.91 6.82
C VAL A 206 -5.65 6.26 8.04
N ALA A 207 -6.22 6.20 9.24
CA ALA A 207 -5.55 6.64 10.46
C ALA A 207 -4.30 5.80 10.79
N GLY A 208 -4.41 4.48 10.76
CA GLY A 208 -3.28 3.57 11.03
C GLY A 208 -2.08 3.83 10.13
N PRO A 209 -2.25 3.80 8.79
CA PRO A 209 -1.15 4.05 7.86
C PRO A 209 -0.53 5.45 7.97
N PHE A 210 -1.32 6.52 8.10
CA PHE A 210 -0.74 7.87 8.22
C PHE A 210 0.10 8.01 9.48
N VAL A 211 -0.38 7.54 10.62
CA VAL A 211 0.37 7.61 11.89
C VAL A 211 1.57 6.66 11.85
N GLY A 212 1.38 5.41 11.43
CA GLY A 212 2.43 4.41 11.39
C GLY A 212 3.60 4.83 10.49
N MET A 213 3.31 5.28 9.26
CA MET A 213 4.37 5.73 8.35
C MET A 213 5.08 6.99 8.84
N ALA A 214 4.37 7.95 9.43
CA ALA A 214 5.02 9.11 10.01
C ALA A 214 6.01 8.71 11.12
N LEU A 215 5.58 7.83 12.04
CA LEU A 215 6.44 7.32 13.11
C LEU A 215 7.62 6.52 12.56
N GLY A 216 7.42 5.65 11.56
CA GLY A 216 8.46 4.87 10.90
C GLY A 216 9.50 5.76 10.22
N GLY A 217 9.06 6.80 9.52
CA GLY A 217 9.94 7.78 8.89
C GLY A 217 10.79 8.57 9.90
N PHE A 218 10.19 9.02 11.00
CA PHE A 218 10.93 9.72 12.06
C PHE A 218 11.90 8.77 12.79
N ALA A 219 11.49 7.53 13.08
CA ALA A 219 12.36 6.53 13.68
C ALA A 219 13.57 6.22 12.78
N TRP A 220 13.34 6.03 11.48
CA TRP A 220 14.43 5.86 10.52
C TRP A 220 15.37 7.08 10.52
N ARG A 221 14.83 8.29 10.46
CA ARG A 221 15.64 9.51 10.51
C ARG A 221 16.48 9.62 11.77
N PHE A 222 15.92 9.23 12.93
CA PHE A 222 16.65 9.21 14.19
C PHE A 222 17.80 8.21 14.17
N THR A 223 17.58 7.01 13.64
CA THR A 223 18.59 5.93 13.64
C THR A 223 19.67 6.08 12.56
N HIS A 224 19.38 6.75 11.44
CA HIS A 224 20.26 6.83 10.27
C HIS A 224 20.94 8.20 10.10
N ALA A 225 20.39 9.28 10.67
CA ALA A 225 20.95 10.63 10.58
C ALA A 225 22.24 10.83 11.41
N LEU A 226 22.57 9.94 12.33
CA LEU A 226 23.78 10.06 13.14
C LEU A 226 25.08 9.84 12.34
N GLY A 227 25.01 9.27 11.13
CA GLY A 227 26.17 9.09 10.26
C GLY A 227 26.56 10.32 9.42
N GLU A 228 25.72 11.35 9.34
CA GLU A 228 25.99 12.55 8.54
C GLU A 228 26.71 13.67 9.34
N ARG A 229 26.73 13.57 10.67
CA ARG A 229 27.37 14.58 11.55
C ARG A 229 28.85 14.33 11.87
N GLU A 230 29.38 13.17 11.50
CA GLU A 230 30.77 12.78 11.76
C GLU A 230 31.67 12.80 10.50
N LYS A 231 31.22 13.45 9.44
CA LYS A 231 32.03 13.78 8.25
C LYS A 231 32.00 15.27 8.00
#